data_6dbc6550679b00fa1ce28b4a8365bdd6
#
_entry.id   6dbc6550679b00fa1ce28b4a8365bdd6
#
_cell.length_a   1.000
_cell.length_b   1.000
_cell.length_c   1.000
_cell.angle_alpha   90.00
_cell.angle_beta   90.00
_cell.angle_gamma   90.00
#
_symmetry.space_group_name_H-M   'P 1'
#
loop_
_entity.id
_entity.type
_entity.pdbx_description
1 polymer ?
#
loop_
_entity_poly.entity_id
_entity_poly.type
_entity_poly.pdbx_seq_one_letter_code
_entity_poly.pdbx_strand_id
1 'polypeptide(L)'
;MISNQVLQNTLEGLREISRTEFCIIDTDGKTLASTYSEFEIQPQDIQAFVESQAASQLVKGYQYFKVCDDYQLEYILVAHGEDEDTYMVGKLAAFQIQSLIVAYKERFDKDSFIKNLLLDNLLLVDIYNRAKKLHIDADVRRVVMILELEQEREHSSMESVKSLFGGKSKDFITAVDEKSIIIVKELEENEGYEEMDKLAQTILDTLGLEKENNTHIAYGTIVSELKEVSRSYKEARIDRKSVV
;
A
#
# COMPACT_ATOMS: atom_id res chain seq x y z
N MET A 1 3.52 -7.91 1.98
CA MET A 1 3.94 -8.05 3.39
C MET A 1 3.90 -6.67 4.03
N ILE A 2 3.38 -6.54 5.23
CA ILE A 2 3.34 -5.26 5.98
C ILE A 2 4.77 -4.96 6.47
N SER A 3 5.19 -3.69 6.45
CA SER A 3 6.51 -3.33 6.98
C SER A 3 6.53 -3.39 8.51
N ASN A 4 7.67 -3.76 9.09
CA ASN A 4 7.83 -3.83 10.55
C ASN A 4 7.53 -2.47 11.23
N GLN A 5 7.83 -1.35 10.54
CA GLN A 5 7.53 -0.01 11.06
C GLN A 5 6.03 0.23 11.20
N VAL A 6 5.21 -0.24 10.26
CA VAL A 6 3.75 -0.10 10.35
C VAL A 6 3.19 -0.99 11.46
N LEU A 7 3.70 -2.21 11.61
CA LEU A 7 3.33 -3.09 12.72
C LEU A 7 3.70 -2.44 14.06
N GLN A 8 4.92 -1.90 14.17
CA GLN A 8 5.39 -1.22 15.38
C GLN A 8 4.50 -0.02 15.76
N ASN A 9 4.25 0.89 14.82
CA ASN A 9 3.39 2.05 15.05
C ASN A 9 1.96 1.65 15.47
N THR A 10 1.45 0.55 14.88
CA THR A 10 0.13 0.03 15.25
C THR A 10 0.10 -0.50 16.67
N LEU A 11 1.12 -1.28 17.07
CA LEU A 11 1.21 -1.79 18.43
C LEU A 11 1.37 -0.67 19.46
N GLU A 12 2.18 0.35 19.17
CA GLU A 12 2.35 1.50 20.05
C GLU A 12 1.03 2.26 20.26
N GLY A 13 0.26 2.50 19.19
CA GLY A 13 -1.06 3.11 19.28
C GLY A 13 -2.05 2.26 20.09
N LEU A 14 -2.04 0.94 19.92
CA LEU A 14 -2.88 0.03 20.71
C LEU A 14 -2.49 0.03 22.19
N ARG A 15 -1.18 0.05 22.49
CA ARG A 15 -0.66 0.15 23.85
C ARG A 15 -1.06 1.44 24.54
N GLU A 16 -0.96 2.59 23.86
CA GLU A 16 -1.36 3.88 24.40
C GLU A 16 -2.83 3.91 24.84
N ILE A 17 -3.71 3.24 24.07
CA ILE A 17 -5.14 3.18 24.34
C ILE A 17 -5.46 2.19 25.47
N SER A 18 -4.85 0.99 25.42
CA SER A 18 -5.27 -0.16 26.24
C SER A 18 -4.39 -0.41 27.46
N ARG A 19 -3.21 0.18 27.53
CA ARG A 19 -2.17 -0.12 28.52
C ARG A 19 -1.72 -1.60 28.53
N THR A 20 -2.04 -2.34 27.48
CA THR A 20 -1.61 -3.73 27.28
C THR A 20 -0.34 -3.73 26.44
N GLU A 21 0.63 -4.53 26.81
CA GLU A 21 1.88 -4.73 26.01
C GLU A 21 1.65 -5.77 24.93
N PHE A 22 2.26 -5.55 23.77
CA PHE A 22 2.10 -6.40 22.60
C PHE A 22 3.41 -6.78 21.95
N CYS A 23 3.43 -7.97 21.35
CA CYS A 23 4.50 -8.45 20.49
C CYS A 23 3.90 -9.15 19.27
N ILE A 24 4.43 -8.88 18.08
CA ILE A 24 4.10 -9.62 16.86
C ILE A 24 5.32 -10.46 16.47
N ILE A 25 5.05 -11.74 16.23
CA ILE A 25 6.04 -12.75 15.90
C ILE A 25 5.63 -13.40 14.58
N ASP A 26 6.57 -13.70 13.69
CA ASP A 26 6.31 -14.48 12.49
C ASP A 26 6.17 -15.99 12.80
N THR A 27 5.85 -16.78 11.80
CA THR A 27 5.69 -18.23 11.92
C THR A 27 7.00 -18.97 12.25
N ASP A 28 8.15 -18.34 12.01
CA ASP A 28 9.48 -18.87 12.31
C ASP A 28 9.97 -18.48 13.72
N GLY A 29 9.17 -17.73 14.48
CA GLY A 29 9.47 -17.30 15.83
C GLY A 29 10.29 -16.01 15.94
N LYS A 30 10.45 -15.26 14.82
CA LYS A 30 11.17 -14.00 14.81
C LYS A 30 10.23 -12.85 15.20
N THR A 31 10.64 -12.03 16.16
CA THR A 31 9.94 -10.81 16.54
C THR A 31 10.00 -9.77 15.41
N LEU A 32 8.86 -9.29 14.96
CA LEU A 32 8.71 -8.27 13.92
C LEU A 32 8.46 -6.88 14.51
N ALA A 33 7.69 -6.81 15.60
CA ALA A 33 7.39 -5.58 16.34
C ALA A 33 7.09 -5.91 17.80
N SER A 34 7.45 -5.01 18.72
CA SER A 34 7.21 -5.20 20.15
C SER A 34 7.10 -3.85 20.87
N THR A 35 6.14 -3.71 21.77
CA THR A 35 6.03 -2.55 22.67
C THR A 35 6.77 -2.75 23.97
N TYR A 36 7.25 -3.96 24.24
CA TYR A 36 7.93 -4.35 25.47
C TYR A 36 9.35 -4.81 25.17
N SER A 37 10.30 -4.43 26.02
CA SER A 37 11.71 -4.70 25.80
C SER A 37 12.11 -6.16 26.12
N GLU A 38 11.36 -6.86 26.97
CA GLU A 38 11.72 -8.17 27.48
C GLU A 38 10.50 -9.09 27.60
N PHE A 39 10.03 -9.61 26.45
CA PHE A 39 9.10 -10.76 26.48
C PHE A 39 9.90 -12.04 26.72
N GLU A 40 9.61 -12.74 27.81
CA GLU A 40 10.15 -14.09 28.07
C GLU A 40 9.37 -15.15 27.26
N ILE A 41 9.38 -15.01 25.95
CA ILE A 41 8.73 -15.96 25.04
C ILE A 41 9.73 -17.02 24.62
N GLN A 42 9.42 -18.29 24.93
CA GLN A 42 10.29 -19.40 24.55
C GLN A 42 9.92 -19.90 23.14
N PRO A 43 10.91 -20.18 22.26
CA PRO A 43 10.64 -20.72 20.91
C PRO A 43 9.76 -21.97 20.91
N GLN A 44 9.88 -22.81 21.94
CA GLN A 44 9.07 -24.02 22.09
C GLN A 44 7.57 -23.74 22.33
N ASP A 45 7.26 -22.66 23.08
CA ASP A 45 5.88 -22.26 23.34
C ASP A 45 5.23 -21.72 22.05
N ILE A 46 6.00 -21.00 21.22
CA ILE A 46 5.54 -20.51 19.90
C ILE A 46 5.25 -21.68 18.99
N GLN A 47 6.18 -22.62 18.85
CA GLN A 47 6.02 -23.78 17.98
C GLN A 47 4.81 -24.64 18.40
N ALA A 48 4.65 -24.91 19.68
CA ALA A 48 3.51 -25.64 20.22
C ALA A 48 2.18 -24.93 19.92
N PHE A 49 2.16 -23.58 19.99
CA PHE A 49 0.96 -22.80 19.66
C PHE A 49 0.69 -22.79 18.14
N VAL A 50 1.71 -22.67 17.28
CA VAL A 50 1.56 -22.77 15.82
C VAL A 50 0.91 -24.08 15.41
N GLU A 51 1.36 -25.19 15.97
CA GLU A 51 0.86 -26.54 15.66
C GLU A 51 -0.52 -26.81 16.28
N SER A 52 -0.93 -26.05 17.29
CA SER A 52 -2.24 -26.23 17.95
C SER A 52 -3.38 -25.81 17.02
N GLN A 53 -4.59 -26.36 17.23
CA GLN A 53 -5.80 -25.92 16.54
C GLN A 53 -6.46 -24.68 17.19
N ALA A 54 -5.95 -24.22 18.32
CA ALA A 54 -6.52 -23.11 19.06
C ALA A 54 -6.24 -21.78 18.34
N ALA A 55 -7.28 -20.95 18.19
CA ALA A 55 -7.12 -19.59 17.65
C ALA A 55 -6.48 -18.63 18.66
N SER A 56 -6.60 -18.94 19.97
CA SER A 56 -5.94 -18.21 21.06
C SER A 56 -5.64 -19.14 22.22
N GLN A 57 -4.62 -18.84 23.01
CA GLN A 57 -4.19 -19.62 24.15
C GLN A 57 -3.48 -18.77 25.19
N LEU A 58 -3.70 -19.06 26.48
CA LEU A 58 -2.93 -18.49 27.58
C LEU A 58 -1.72 -19.40 27.88
N VAL A 59 -0.51 -18.89 27.76
CA VAL A 59 0.73 -19.61 28.03
C VAL A 59 1.62 -18.76 28.93
N LYS A 60 1.90 -19.25 30.14
CA LYS A 60 2.80 -18.59 31.12
C LYS A 60 2.45 -17.11 31.39
N GLY A 61 1.16 -16.77 31.44
CA GLY A 61 0.70 -15.40 31.68
C GLY A 61 0.58 -14.52 30.43
N TYR A 62 0.97 -15.03 29.26
CA TYR A 62 0.82 -14.34 27.99
C TYR A 62 -0.37 -14.88 27.19
N GLN A 63 -1.15 -13.98 26.58
CA GLN A 63 -2.25 -14.34 25.69
C GLN A 63 -1.73 -14.38 24.25
N TYR A 64 -1.78 -15.54 23.62
CA TYR A 64 -1.38 -15.75 22.23
C TYR A 64 -2.59 -15.78 21.33
N PHE A 65 -2.49 -15.13 20.16
CA PHE A 65 -3.55 -15.08 19.15
C PHE A 65 -2.96 -15.39 17.77
N LYS A 66 -3.63 -16.26 17.02
CA LYS A 66 -3.33 -16.48 15.60
C LYS A 66 -3.92 -15.36 14.76
N VAL A 67 -3.10 -14.76 13.93
CA VAL A 67 -3.52 -13.79 12.91
C VAL A 67 -3.35 -14.45 11.56
N CYS A 68 -4.48 -14.73 10.89
CA CYS A 68 -4.51 -15.47 9.63
C CYS A 68 -4.98 -14.59 8.46
N ASP A 69 -4.46 -14.89 7.26
CA ASP A 69 -4.96 -14.41 5.98
C ASP A 69 -5.48 -15.60 5.17
N ASP A 70 -6.74 -15.58 4.76
CA ASP A 70 -7.38 -16.67 4.01
C ASP A 70 -7.07 -18.08 4.57
N TYR A 71 -7.19 -18.26 5.88
CA TYR A 71 -6.88 -19.50 6.65
C TYR A 71 -5.39 -19.84 6.79
N GLN A 72 -4.48 -19.07 6.20
CA GLN A 72 -3.05 -19.22 6.39
C GLN A 72 -2.58 -18.38 7.58
N LEU A 73 -1.83 -18.98 8.48
CA LEU A 73 -1.23 -18.26 9.61
C LEU A 73 -0.10 -17.35 9.10
N GLU A 74 -0.27 -16.04 9.34
CA GLU A 74 0.70 -15.02 8.94
C GLU A 74 1.53 -14.54 10.14
N TYR A 75 0.87 -14.26 11.27
CA TYR A 75 1.52 -13.77 12.47
C TYR A 75 0.93 -14.40 13.73
N ILE A 76 1.73 -14.35 14.80
CA ILE A 76 1.30 -14.59 16.17
C ILE A 76 1.34 -13.25 16.89
N LEU A 77 0.22 -12.81 17.43
CA LEU A 77 0.16 -11.67 18.34
C LEU A 77 0.21 -12.22 19.77
N VAL A 78 1.10 -11.67 20.57
CA VAL A 78 1.17 -11.93 22.01
C VAL A 78 0.78 -10.67 22.75
N ALA A 79 -0.13 -10.78 23.71
CA ALA A 79 -0.57 -9.69 24.56
C ALA A 79 -0.27 -10.04 26.03
N HIS A 80 0.16 -9.03 26.80
CA HIS A 80 0.44 -9.14 28.22
C HIS A 80 -0.07 -7.91 28.95
N GLY A 81 -0.79 -8.10 30.05
CA GLY A 81 -1.36 -7.04 30.89
C GLY A 81 -1.81 -7.61 32.23
N GLU A 82 -1.95 -6.72 33.19
CA GLU A 82 -2.39 -7.08 34.57
C GLU A 82 -3.91 -7.16 34.68
N ASP A 83 -4.64 -6.60 33.68
CA ASP A 83 -6.10 -6.50 33.70
C ASP A 83 -6.78 -7.77 33.19
N GLU A 84 -7.97 -8.06 33.73
CA GLU A 84 -8.84 -9.16 33.26
C GLU A 84 -9.25 -8.99 31.79
N ASP A 85 -9.22 -7.76 31.28
CA ASP A 85 -9.58 -7.41 29.90
C ASP A 85 -8.49 -7.72 28.87
N THR A 86 -7.27 -8.13 29.28
CA THR A 86 -6.14 -8.42 28.37
C THR A 86 -6.51 -9.37 27.24
N TYR A 87 -7.36 -10.36 27.49
CA TYR A 87 -7.84 -11.28 26.45
C TYR A 87 -8.68 -10.55 25.39
N MET A 88 -9.64 -9.71 25.79
CA MET A 88 -10.51 -8.98 24.86
C MET A 88 -9.71 -7.95 24.06
N VAL A 89 -8.82 -7.25 24.72
CA VAL A 89 -7.91 -6.27 24.09
C VAL A 89 -6.98 -6.96 23.08
N GLY A 90 -6.39 -8.10 23.45
CA GLY A 90 -5.55 -8.89 22.55
C GLY A 90 -6.33 -9.41 21.34
N LYS A 91 -7.57 -9.82 21.52
CA LYS A 91 -8.45 -10.27 20.43
C LYS A 91 -8.80 -9.12 19.47
N LEU A 92 -9.08 -7.92 20.00
CA LEU A 92 -9.30 -6.72 19.18
C LEU A 92 -8.03 -6.32 18.42
N ALA A 93 -6.86 -6.37 19.06
CA ALA A 93 -5.59 -6.11 18.42
C ALA A 93 -5.30 -7.11 17.29
N ALA A 94 -5.54 -8.41 17.50
CA ALA A 94 -5.40 -9.43 16.46
C ALA A 94 -6.32 -9.17 15.26
N PHE A 95 -7.58 -8.78 15.50
CA PHE A 95 -8.51 -8.40 14.45
C PHE A 95 -8.03 -7.15 13.69
N GLN A 96 -7.49 -6.15 14.41
CA GLN A 96 -6.93 -4.95 13.79
C GLN A 96 -5.73 -5.29 12.87
N ILE A 97 -4.81 -6.14 13.33
CA ILE A 97 -3.68 -6.58 12.50
C ILE A 97 -4.16 -7.37 11.28
N GLN A 98 -5.15 -8.25 11.45
CA GLN A 98 -5.76 -8.98 10.33
C GLN A 98 -6.39 -8.02 9.30
N SER A 99 -7.08 -6.99 9.75
CA SER A 99 -7.65 -5.96 8.87
C SER A 99 -6.56 -5.20 8.10
N LEU A 100 -5.43 -4.93 8.73
CA LEU A 100 -4.26 -4.33 8.06
C LEU A 100 -3.70 -5.26 6.98
N ILE A 101 -3.58 -6.57 7.23
CA ILE A 101 -3.10 -7.54 6.23
C ILE A 101 -3.97 -7.45 4.98
N VAL A 102 -5.29 -7.52 5.14
CA VAL A 102 -6.25 -7.44 4.02
C VAL A 102 -6.09 -6.14 3.25
N ALA A 103 -6.02 -4.99 3.95
CA ALA A 103 -5.88 -3.68 3.31
C ALA A 103 -4.56 -3.54 2.53
N TYR A 104 -3.45 -4.04 3.09
CA TYR A 104 -2.15 -4.02 2.42
C TYR A 104 -2.11 -4.94 1.20
N LYS A 105 -2.73 -6.12 1.29
CA LYS A 105 -2.86 -7.06 0.17
C LYS A 105 -3.66 -6.46 -0.97
N GLU A 106 -4.81 -5.85 -0.67
CA GLU A 106 -5.63 -5.16 -1.68
C GLU A 106 -4.87 -4.02 -2.35
N ARG A 107 -4.15 -3.21 -1.58
CA ARG A 107 -3.31 -2.12 -2.12
C ARG A 107 -2.20 -2.66 -3.01
N PHE A 108 -1.52 -3.73 -2.62
CA PHE A 108 -0.47 -4.38 -3.41
C PHE A 108 -1.04 -4.97 -4.71
N ASP A 109 -2.21 -5.61 -4.64
CA ASP A 109 -2.87 -6.18 -5.80
C ASP A 109 -3.29 -5.10 -6.81
N LYS A 110 -3.78 -3.94 -6.35
CA LYS A 110 -4.10 -2.78 -7.21
C LYS A 110 -2.84 -2.21 -7.87
N ASP A 111 -1.77 -1.98 -7.11
CA ASP A 111 -0.52 -1.44 -7.66
C ASP A 111 0.10 -2.40 -8.69
N SER A 112 0.15 -3.70 -8.37
CA SER A 112 0.62 -4.74 -9.29
C SER A 112 -0.25 -4.84 -10.55
N PHE A 113 -1.56 -4.72 -10.42
CA PHE A 113 -2.47 -4.72 -11.56
C PHE A 113 -2.20 -3.53 -12.49
N ILE A 114 -2.10 -2.32 -11.94
CA ILE A 114 -1.84 -1.10 -12.72
C ILE A 114 -0.48 -1.16 -13.40
N LYS A 115 0.58 -1.62 -12.72
CA LYS A 115 1.90 -1.81 -13.35
C LYS A 115 1.86 -2.75 -14.55
N ASN A 116 1.20 -3.90 -14.39
CA ASN A 116 1.07 -4.86 -15.48
C ASN A 116 0.20 -4.31 -16.63
N LEU A 117 -0.83 -3.52 -16.32
CA LEU A 117 -1.65 -2.85 -17.32
C LEU A 117 -0.84 -1.83 -18.12
N LEU A 118 -0.06 -0.96 -17.46
CA LEU A 118 0.82 0.04 -18.11
C LEU A 118 1.83 -0.64 -19.04
N LEU A 119 2.42 -1.75 -18.61
CA LEU A 119 3.42 -2.51 -19.35
C LEU A 119 2.84 -3.42 -20.46
N ASP A 120 1.51 -3.43 -20.62
CA ASP A 120 0.81 -4.27 -21.61
C ASP A 120 1.02 -5.79 -21.39
N ASN A 121 1.16 -6.20 -20.14
CA ASN A 121 1.44 -7.58 -19.72
C ASN A 121 0.17 -8.38 -19.39
N LEU A 122 -1.03 -7.86 -19.70
CA LEU A 122 -2.30 -8.49 -19.35
C LEU A 122 -3.11 -8.83 -20.61
N LEU A 123 -3.74 -9.99 -20.59
CA LEU A 123 -4.75 -10.33 -21.59
C LEU A 123 -6.03 -9.53 -21.36
N LEU A 124 -6.77 -9.24 -22.41
CA LEU A 124 -8.00 -8.44 -22.34
C LEU A 124 -9.00 -8.99 -21.30
N VAL A 125 -9.17 -10.31 -21.25
CA VAL A 125 -10.06 -10.98 -20.29
C VAL A 125 -9.59 -10.77 -18.85
N ASP A 126 -8.28 -10.78 -18.62
CA ASP A 126 -7.70 -10.57 -17.29
C ASP A 126 -7.83 -9.12 -16.84
N ILE A 127 -7.75 -8.16 -17.77
CA ILE A 127 -7.96 -6.73 -17.47
C ILE A 127 -9.35 -6.55 -16.85
N TYR A 128 -10.41 -7.01 -17.50
CA TYR A 128 -11.77 -6.82 -17.01
C TYR A 128 -12.07 -7.63 -15.74
N ASN A 129 -11.60 -8.88 -15.65
CA ASN A 129 -11.84 -9.72 -14.47
C ASN A 129 -11.14 -9.16 -13.23
N ARG A 130 -9.88 -8.72 -13.36
CA ARG A 130 -9.12 -8.13 -12.26
C ARG A 130 -9.65 -6.75 -11.88
N ALA A 131 -9.98 -5.89 -12.84
CA ALA A 131 -10.59 -4.59 -12.58
C ALA A 131 -11.88 -4.74 -11.75
N LYS A 132 -12.76 -5.67 -12.12
CA LYS A 132 -13.99 -5.97 -11.37
C LYS A 132 -13.69 -6.43 -9.94
N LYS A 133 -12.73 -7.35 -9.75
CA LYS A 133 -12.32 -7.83 -8.42
C LYS A 133 -11.76 -6.71 -7.55
N LEU A 134 -10.99 -5.78 -8.14
CA LEU A 134 -10.32 -4.67 -7.46
C LEU A 134 -11.19 -3.41 -7.36
N HIS A 135 -12.46 -3.49 -7.80
CA HIS A 135 -13.39 -2.35 -7.82
C HIS A 135 -12.85 -1.14 -8.60
N ILE A 136 -12.23 -1.41 -9.76
CA ILE A 136 -11.74 -0.40 -10.70
C ILE A 136 -12.73 -0.31 -11.87
N ASP A 137 -13.27 0.88 -12.10
CA ASP A 137 -14.18 1.12 -13.21
C ASP A 137 -13.45 0.99 -14.55
N ALA A 138 -13.99 0.20 -15.47
CA ALA A 138 -13.35 -0.08 -16.76
C ALA A 138 -13.64 0.99 -17.82
N ASP A 139 -14.81 1.63 -17.76
CA ASP A 139 -15.35 2.54 -18.77
C ASP A 139 -15.35 3.99 -18.24
N VAL A 140 -14.17 4.46 -17.83
CA VAL A 140 -13.97 5.82 -17.32
C VAL A 140 -12.80 6.46 -18.05
N ARG A 141 -12.92 7.75 -18.33
CA ARG A 141 -11.87 8.53 -18.98
C ARG A 141 -10.64 8.61 -18.12
N ARG A 142 -9.47 8.26 -18.69
CA ARG A 142 -8.17 8.32 -18.01
C ARG A 142 -7.09 8.88 -18.91
N VAL A 143 -6.07 9.44 -18.29
CA VAL A 143 -4.83 9.83 -18.94
C VAL A 143 -3.65 9.38 -18.09
N VAL A 144 -2.57 8.98 -18.73
CA VAL A 144 -1.32 8.66 -18.05
C VAL A 144 -0.39 9.85 -18.12
N MET A 145 0.10 10.28 -16.97
CA MET A 145 1.14 11.30 -16.82
C MET A 145 2.39 10.61 -16.27
N ILE A 146 3.56 11.00 -16.79
CA ILE A 146 4.87 10.53 -16.35
C ILE A 146 5.67 11.74 -15.89
N LEU A 147 6.18 11.67 -14.67
CA LEU A 147 7.14 12.58 -14.12
C LEU A 147 8.51 11.87 -14.12
N GLU A 148 9.45 12.34 -14.92
CA GLU A 148 10.83 11.87 -14.95
C GLU A 148 11.71 12.75 -14.08
N LEU A 149 12.44 12.13 -13.14
CA LEU A 149 13.38 12.79 -12.23
C LEU A 149 14.81 12.55 -12.71
N GLU A 150 15.67 13.56 -12.62
CA GLU A 150 17.08 13.46 -13.04
C GLU A 150 17.87 12.48 -12.18
N GLN A 151 17.61 12.49 -10.87
CA GLN A 151 18.23 11.61 -9.90
C GLN A 151 17.31 10.43 -9.55
N GLU A 152 17.88 9.38 -8.96
CA GLU A 152 17.09 8.28 -8.43
C GLU A 152 16.02 8.83 -7.48
N ARG A 153 14.81 8.33 -7.68
CA ARG A 153 13.64 8.76 -6.93
C ARG A 153 13.84 8.55 -5.43
N GLU A 154 13.87 9.62 -4.67
CA GLU A 154 13.76 9.51 -3.22
C GLU A 154 12.36 9.04 -2.80
N HIS A 155 12.28 8.26 -1.75
CA HIS A 155 10.99 7.84 -1.16
C HIS A 155 10.09 9.03 -0.86
N SER A 156 10.69 10.16 -0.44
CA SER A 156 10.01 11.42 -0.16
C SER A 156 9.27 12.00 -1.37
N SER A 157 9.83 11.92 -2.58
CA SER A 157 9.20 12.45 -3.80
C SER A 157 7.91 11.73 -4.15
N MET A 158 7.88 10.40 -4.03
CA MET A 158 6.67 9.61 -4.26
C MET A 158 5.58 9.90 -3.23
N GLU A 159 5.95 10.06 -1.96
CA GLU A 159 5.02 10.39 -0.89
C GLU A 159 4.46 11.80 -1.04
N SER A 160 5.30 12.76 -1.42
CA SER A 160 4.89 14.14 -1.71
C SER A 160 3.89 14.18 -2.86
N VAL A 161 4.15 13.48 -3.97
CA VAL A 161 3.19 13.38 -5.08
C VAL A 161 1.89 12.72 -4.61
N LYS A 162 1.96 11.61 -3.87
CA LYS A 162 0.75 10.94 -3.34
C LYS A 162 -0.09 11.82 -2.44
N SER A 163 0.53 12.73 -1.68
CA SER A 163 -0.18 13.63 -0.78
C SER A 163 -1.05 14.66 -1.50
N LEU A 164 -0.74 14.99 -2.77
CA LEU A 164 -1.55 15.89 -3.61
C LEU A 164 -2.88 15.26 -4.01
N PHE A 165 -2.92 13.94 -4.07
CA PHE A 165 -4.11 13.18 -4.41
C PHE A 165 -4.78 12.73 -3.12
N GLY A 166 -5.86 13.38 -2.73
CA GLY A 166 -6.57 13.08 -1.48
C GLY A 166 -6.97 11.60 -1.36
N GLY A 167 -7.15 11.10 -0.13
CA GLY A 167 -7.43 9.68 0.16
C GLY A 167 -8.72 9.11 -0.45
N LYS A 168 -9.54 9.93 -1.13
CA LYS A 168 -10.73 9.52 -1.91
C LYS A 168 -10.49 9.54 -3.41
N SER A 169 -9.28 9.90 -3.85
CA SER A 169 -8.94 9.90 -5.27
C SER A 169 -9.00 8.49 -5.85
N LYS A 170 -9.56 8.36 -7.04
CA LYS A 170 -9.57 7.15 -7.85
C LYS A 170 -8.32 7.03 -8.74
N ASP A 171 -7.38 7.95 -8.57
CA ASP A 171 -6.13 8.00 -9.31
C ASP A 171 -5.14 6.96 -8.81
N PHE A 172 -4.29 6.46 -9.70
CA PHE A 172 -3.23 5.52 -9.32
C PHE A 172 -1.87 6.19 -9.50
N ILE A 173 -1.05 6.11 -8.46
CA ILE A 173 0.31 6.65 -8.47
C ILE A 173 1.26 5.50 -8.20
N THR A 174 2.08 5.19 -9.19
CA THR A 174 2.98 4.04 -9.18
C THR A 174 4.33 4.38 -9.82
N ALA A 175 5.22 3.41 -9.92
CA ALA A 175 6.47 3.51 -10.64
C ALA A 175 6.80 2.16 -11.29
N VAL A 176 7.34 2.20 -12.49
CA VAL A 176 7.83 1.02 -13.21
C VAL A 176 9.35 0.98 -13.23
N ASP A 177 10.03 2.08 -12.90
CA ASP A 177 11.48 2.19 -12.79
C ASP A 177 11.88 3.14 -11.64
N GLU A 178 13.19 3.36 -11.45
CA GLU A 178 13.74 4.13 -10.32
C GLU A 178 13.66 5.65 -10.52
N LYS A 179 13.43 6.11 -11.75
CA LYS A 179 13.47 7.55 -12.10
C LYS A 179 12.11 8.14 -12.44
N SER A 180 11.08 7.31 -12.63
CA SER A 180 9.77 7.77 -13.08
C SER A 180 8.71 7.61 -11.99
N ILE A 181 7.86 8.62 -11.84
CA ILE A 181 6.60 8.53 -11.12
C ILE A 181 5.50 8.56 -12.18
N ILE A 182 4.62 7.56 -12.15
CA ILE A 182 3.52 7.43 -13.11
C ILE A 182 2.22 7.68 -12.40
N ILE A 183 1.42 8.56 -12.95
CA ILE A 183 0.09 8.93 -12.48
C ILE A 183 -0.92 8.51 -13.54
N VAL A 184 -1.84 7.61 -13.18
CA VAL A 184 -3.02 7.29 -14.00
C VAL A 184 -4.17 8.10 -13.42
N LYS A 185 -4.47 9.22 -14.05
CA LYS A 185 -5.50 10.18 -13.62
C LYS A 185 -6.85 9.79 -14.19
N GLU A 186 -7.86 9.65 -13.33
CA GLU A 186 -9.27 9.58 -13.73
C GLU A 186 -9.80 10.98 -14.00
N LEU A 187 -10.50 11.17 -15.13
CA LEU A 187 -11.02 12.45 -15.59
C LEU A 187 -12.54 12.47 -15.57
N GLU A 188 -13.11 13.57 -15.10
CA GLU A 188 -14.53 13.84 -15.26
C GLU A 188 -14.86 14.26 -16.70
N GLU A 189 -16.16 14.30 -17.07
CA GLU A 189 -16.59 14.58 -18.45
C GLU A 189 -16.12 15.94 -18.98
N ASN A 190 -16.02 16.94 -18.11
CA ASN A 190 -15.62 18.30 -18.43
C ASN A 190 -14.10 18.57 -18.27
N GLU A 191 -13.34 17.60 -17.74
CA GLU A 191 -11.89 17.71 -17.58
C GLU A 191 -11.16 17.32 -18.87
N GLY A 192 -10.01 17.97 -19.12
CA GLY A 192 -9.19 17.76 -20.30
C GLY A 192 -7.72 18.05 -20.05
N TYR A 193 -6.99 18.37 -21.10
CA TYR A 193 -5.55 18.64 -21.01
C TYR A 193 -5.21 19.89 -20.19
N GLU A 194 -6.11 20.88 -20.11
CA GLU A 194 -5.92 22.07 -19.26
C GLU A 194 -5.79 21.70 -17.78
N GLU A 195 -6.53 20.69 -17.33
CA GLU A 195 -6.41 20.18 -15.96
C GLU A 195 -5.10 19.41 -15.75
N MET A 196 -4.59 18.76 -16.80
CA MET A 196 -3.28 18.10 -16.76
C MET A 196 -2.15 19.13 -16.65
N ASP A 197 -2.24 20.26 -17.36
CA ASP A 197 -1.26 21.33 -17.26
C ASP A 197 -1.22 21.93 -15.85
N LYS A 198 -2.38 22.20 -15.25
CA LYS A 198 -2.50 22.71 -13.88
C LYS A 198 -1.93 21.69 -12.86
N LEU A 199 -2.23 20.42 -13.05
CA LEU A 199 -1.73 19.36 -12.18
C LEU A 199 -0.21 19.23 -12.29
N ALA A 200 0.34 19.30 -13.51
CA ALA A 200 1.77 19.26 -13.75
C ALA A 200 2.47 20.41 -13.02
N GLN A 201 1.96 21.63 -13.13
CA GLN A 201 2.51 22.78 -12.43
C GLN A 201 2.46 22.59 -10.91
N THR A 202 1.33 22.14 -10.38
CA THR A 202 1.18 21.86 -8.94
C THR A 202 2.19 20.82 -8.42
N ILE A 203 2.49 19.80 -9.22
CA ILE A 203 3.47 18.77 -8.88
C ILE A 203 4.88 19.38 -8.84
N LEU A 204 5.25 20.16 -9.87
CA LEU A 204 6.54 20.82 -9.92
C LEU A 204 6.77 21.77 -8.74
N ASP A 205 5.76 22.60 -8.43
CA ASP A 205 5.78 23.51 -7.28
C ASP A 205 5.97 22.76 -5.95
N THR A 206 5.21 21.68 -5.76
CA THR A 206 5.26 20.88 -4.52
C THR A 206 6.60 20.20 -4.31
N LEU A 207 7.24 19.75 -5.39
CA LEU A 207 8.55 19.10 -5.35
C LEU A 207 9.71 20.10 -5.34
N GLY A 208 9.43 21.40 -5.53
CA GLY A 208 10.45 22.44 -5.60
C GLY A 208 11.35 22.38 -6.85
N LEU A 209 10.84 21.74 -7.91
CA LEU A 209 11.61 21.43 -9.14
C LEU A 209 11.53 22.53 -10.21
N GLU A 210 10.86 23.66 -9.95
CA GLU A 210 10.70 24.76 -10.91
C GLU A 210 12.02 25.33 -11.46
N LYS A 211 13.15 25.10 -10.78
CA LYS A 211 14.47 25.62 -11.13
C LYS A 211 15.43 24.56 -11.67
N GLU A 212 15.04 23.31 -11.67
CA GLU A 212 15.86 22.21 -12.16
C GLU A 212 15.53 21.95 -13.64
N ASN A 213 16.48 22.28 -14.50
CA ASN A 213 16.33 22.23 -15.97
C ASN A 213 16.12 20.83 -16.57
N ASN A 214 16.01 19.77 -15.77
CA ASN A 214 16.00 18.37 -16.23
C ASN A 214 14.85 17.52 -15.70
N THR A 215 13.83 18.12 -15.07
CA THR A 215 12.60 17.40 -14.72
C THR A 215 11.61 17.54 -15.86
N HIS A 216 11.13 16.41 -16.37
CA HIS A 216 10.18 16.38 -17.47
C HIS A 216 8.86 15.78 -17.03
N ILE A 217 7.76 16.46 -17.34
CA ILE A 217 6.41 15.91 -17.24
C ILE A 217 5.86 15.73 -18.65
N ALA A 218 5.40 14.52 -18.94
CA ALA A 218 4.71 14.20 -20.19
C ALA A 218 3.41 13.48 -19.90
N TYR A 219 2.41 13.65 -20.76
CA TYR A 219 1.17 12.89 -20.67
C TYR A 219 0.75 12.35 -22.04
N GLY A 220 0.07 11.21 -22.03
CA GLY A 220 -0.43 10.57 -23.25
C GLY A 220 -1.82 11.04 -23.63
N THR A 221 -2.41 10.36 -24.60
CA THR A 221 -3.78 10.61 -25.03
C THR A 221 -4.79 10.22 -23.93
N ILE A 222 -5.85 11.04 -23.79
CA ILE A 222 -7.00 10.70 -22.95
C ILE A 222 -7.71 9.51 -23.58
N VAL A 223 -7.89 8.43 -22.79
CA VAL A 223 -8.55 7.20 -23.20
C VAL A 223 -9.84 6.98 -22.43
N SER A 224 -10.81 6.27 -23.01
CA SER A 224 -12.13 6.06 -22.40
C SER A 224 -12.31 4.66 -21.81
N GLU A 225 -11.39 3.74 -22.10
CA GLU A 225 -11.45 2.37 -21.62
C GLU A 225 -10.14 1.98 -20.92
N LEU A 226 -10.27 1.20 -19.86
CA LEU A 226 -9.13 0.75 -19.06
C LEU A 226 -8.07 -0.01 -19.88
N LYS A 227 -8.49 -0.82 -20.85
CA LYS A 227 -7.59 -1.55 -21.75
C LYS A 227 -6.65 -0.66 -22.57
N GLU A 228 -7.01 0.61 -22.77
CA GLU A 228 -6.25 1.56 -23.56
C GLU A 228 -5.21 2.37 -22.74
N VAL A 229 -5.18 2.17 -21.42
CA VAL A 229 -4.25 2.87 -20.52
C VAL A 229 -2.78 2.60 -20.91
N SER A 230 -2.46 1.38 -21.36
CA SER A 230 -1.12 1.05 -21.88
C SER A 230 -0.74 1.88 -23.11
N ARG A 231 -1.71 2.25 -23.98
CA ARG A 231 -1.48 3.13 -25.11
C ARG A 231 -1.14 4.54 -24.63
N SER A 232 -1.93 5.12 -23.73
CA SER A 232 -1.66 6.43 -23.14
C SER A 232 -0.27 6.48 -22.49
N TYR A 233 0.12 5.43 -21.78
CA TYR A 233 1.45 5.29 -21.19
C TYR A 233 2.57 5.27 -22.25
N LYS A 234 2.43 4.47 -23.31
CA LYS A 234 3.41 4.38 -24.40
C LYS A 234 3.59 5.73 -25.10
N GLU A 235 2.50 6.45 -25.34
CA GLU A 235 2.50 7.79 -25.93
C GLU A 235 3.20 8.81 -25.02
N ALA A 236 2.89 8.83 -23.71
CA ALA A 236 3.54 9.68 -22.74
C ALA A 236 5.08 9.46 -22.69
N ARG A 237 5.53 8.21 -22.91
CA ARG A 237 6.98 7.89 -22.99
C ARG A 237 7.66 8.36 -24.25
N ILE A 238 6.95 8.34 -25.39
CA ILE A 238 7.51 8.65 -26.72
C ILE A 238 7.41 10.13 -27.02
N ASP A 239 6.26 10.72 -26.78
CA ASP A 239 5.98 12.11 -27.07
C ASP A 239 6.41 12.95 -25.86
N ARG A 240 7.70 13.32 -25.83
CA ARG A 240 8.22 14.30 -24.90
C ARG A 240 7.66 15.68 -25.23
N LYS A 241 6.34 15.82 -25.24
CA LYS A 241 5.71 17.13 -25.09
C LYS A 241 5.93 17.53 -23.64
N SER A 242 7.13 18.03 -23.37
CA SER A 242 7.44 18.72 -22.13
C SER A 242 6.43 19.83 -21.96
N VAL A 243 5.63 19.79 -20.92
CA VAL A 243 4.75 20.88 -20.52
C VAL A 243 5.53 22.00 -19.82
N VAL A 244 6.80 21.88 -19.66
CA VAL A 244 7.78 22.99 -19.34
C VAL A 244 9.19 22.44 -19.43
#